data_a235a567ff7ec5833addc883213d2861
#
_entry.id   a235a567ff7ec5833addc883213d2861
#
_cell.length_a   1.000
_cell.length_b   1.000
_cell.length_c   1.000
_cell.angle_alpha   90.00
_cell.angle_beta   90.00
_cell.angle_gamma   90.00
#
_symmetry.space_group_name_H-M   'P 1'
#
loop_
_entity.id
_entity.type
_entity.pdbx_description
1 polymer ?
#
loop_
_entity_poly.entity_id
_entity_poly.type
_entity_poly.pdbx_seq_one_letter_code
_entity_poly.pdbx_strand_id
1 'polypeptide(L)'
;AHPDDEILWFSSILADAGKIILCFEDVPGNRHWSEGRRASTSQYPLPQLVNIALSEADIFHAIDWTTPVPSAEGLEIPGTSSGGRVYADNFRRLVDRLGDELDGCSNVFTHAPWGEYGNAEHIQVFRAVMAAAESSSCRVWVPGYVSNATVALLTACEVELGRDVITLPTNQALARDIATLYKANNCWTWYKDYQWPAQESFRVVSTEPVDEGAIWPVNHISIRPPAPPRQSPGLTRRLARRFRRLVNRKETGHGR
;
A
#
# COMPACT_ATOMS: atom_id res chain seq x y z
N ALA A 1 6.15 2.19 -2.59
CA ALA A 1 6.39 1.10 -1.63
C ALA A 1 6.68 -0.23 -2.33
N HIS A 2 5.70 -0.81 -3.01
CA HIS A 2 5.81 -2.13 -3.64
C HIS A 2 6.03 -2.02 -5.15
N PRO A 3 6.56 -3.04 -5.80
CA PRO A 3 6.50 -3.17 -7.27
C PRO A 3 5.04 -3.17 -7.73
N ASP A 4 4.69 -2.23 -8.56
CA ASP A 4 3.43 -1.77 -9.18
C ASP A 4 2.88 -0.42 -8.64
N ASP A 5 3.22 -0.01 -7.44
CA ASP A 5 2.76 1.27 -6.87
C ASP A 5 3.24 2.46 -7.70
N GLU A 6 4.47 2.40 -8.23
CA GLU A 6 5.09 3.49 -8.98
C GLU A 6 4.33 3.81 -10.26
N ILE A 7 3.74 2.81 -10.89
CA ILE A 7 2.91 3.02 -12.08
C ILE A 7 1.44 3.28 -11.74
N LEU A 8 0.98 2.91 -10.57
CA LEU A 8 -0.40 3.14 -10.12
C LEU A 8 -0.61 4.60 -9.68
N TRP A 9 0.40 5.20 -9.04
CA TRP A 9 0.26 6.48 -8.36
C TRP A 9 1.18 7.59 -8.88
N PHE A 10 2.21 7.26 -9.69
CA PHE A 10 3.28 8.19 -10.07
C PHE A 10 3.68 8.10 -11.55
N SER A 11 2.86 7.48 -12.39
CA SER A 11 3.22 7.20 -13.79
C SER A 11 3.53 8.45 -14.61
N SER A 12 2.94 9.59 -14.24
CA SER A 12 3.16 10.88 -14.92
C SER A 12 4.57 11.45 -14.76
N ILE A 13 5.31 11.01 -13.73
CA ILE A 13 6.63 11.55 -13.39
C ILE A 13 7.76 10.52 -13.57
N LEU A 14 7.45 9.23 -13.74
CA LEU A 14 8.45 8.17 -13.73
C LEU A 14 9.54 8.34 -14.79
N ALA A 15 9.19 8.77 -15.99
CA ALA A 15 10.15 8.91 -17.08
C ALA A 15 11.18 10.01 -16.81
N ASP A 16 10.79 11.05 -16.08
CA ASP A 16 11.60 12.23 -15.75
C ASP A 16 12.25 12.14 -14.37
N ALA A 17 11.95 11.10 -13.60
CA ALA A 17 12.53 10.89 -12.28
C ALA A 17 14.04 10.58 -12.40
N GLY A 18 14.86 11.28 -11.63
CA GLY A 18 16.29 10.96 -11.54
C GLY A 18 16.55 9.62 -10.81
N LYS A 19 15.62 9.22 -9.93
CA LYS A 19 15.68 7.98 -9.15
C LYS A 19 14.27 7.47 -8.86
N ILE A 20 14.06 6.17 -8.95
CA ILE A 20 12.82 5.46 -8.58
C ILE A 20 13.20 4.47 -7.49
N ILE A 21 12.55 4.55 -6.33
CA ILE A 21 12.90 3.71 -5.19
C ILE A 21 11.72 2.79 -4.86
N LEU A 22 11.94 1.47 -4.99
CA LEU A 22 11.03 0.45 -4.47
C LEU A 22 11.54 -0.04 -3.10
N CYS A 23 10.65 -0.13 -2.13
CA CYS A 23 11.02 -0.41 -0.74
C CYS A 23 10.86 -1.89 -0.40
N PHE A 24 9.75 -2.51 -0.80
CA PHE A 24 9.38 -3.87 -0.41
C PHE A 24 9.40 -4.81 -1.61
N GLU A 25 10.08 -5.93 -1.45
CA GLU A 25 10.18 -6.96 -2.49
C GLU A 25 9.63 -8.29 -2.01
N ASP A 26 9.99 -8.71 -0.79
CA ASP A 26 9.57 -9.99 -0.26
C ASP A 26 8.17 -9.93 0.34
N VAL A 27 7.34 -10.91 -0.03
CA VAL A 27 5.98 -11.11 0.49
C VAL A 27 5.98 -12.33 1.41
N PRO A 28 5.85 -12.16 2.73
CA PRO A 28 5.84 -13.27 3.67
C PRO A 28 4.79 -14.31 3.32
N GLY A 29 5.20 -15.58 3.29
CA GLY A 29 4.30 -16.68 2.96
C GLY A 29 3.94 -16.81 1.48
N ASN A 30 4.39 -15.91 0.60
CA ASN A 30 4.13 -15.98 -0.83
C ASN A 30 5.43 -15.87 -1.66
N ARG A 31 6.19 -16.96 -1.65
CA ARG A 31 7.45 -17.06 -2.40
C ARG A 31 7.29 -16.74 -3.90
N HIS A 32 6.18 -17.15 -4.49
CA HIS A 32 5.93 -16.93 -5.91
C HIS A 32 5.84 -15.42 -6.24
N TRP A 33 5.17 -14.64 -5.42
CA TRP A 33 5.13 -13.19 -5.60
C TRP A 33 6.49 -12.55 -5.38
N SER A 34 7.23 -12.95 -4.35
CA SER A 34 8.59 -12.46 -4.13
C SER A 34 9.52 -12.73 -5.32
N GLU A 35 9.46 -13.94 -5.89
CA GLU A 35 10.22 -14.30 -7.10
C GLU A 35 9.79 -13.47 -8.32
N GLY A 36 8.49 -13.26 -8.50
CA GLY A 36 7.95 -12.42 -9.57
C GLY A 36 8.39 -10.96 -9.46
N ARG A 37 8.38 -10.41 -8.25
CA ARG A 37 8.86 -9.04 -7.99
C ARG A 37 10.35 -8.90 -8.32
N ARG A 38 11.21 -9.84 -7.86
CA ARG A 38 12.64 -9.85 -8.20
C ARG A 38 12.88 -9.95 -9.71
N ALA A 39 12.14 -10.81 -10.39
CA ALA A 39 12.24 -10.92 -11.83
C ALA A 39 11.84 -9.63 -12.54
N SER A 40 10.80 -8.94 -12.05
CA SER A 40 10.34 -7.68 -12.61
C SER A 40 11.33 -6.54 -12.37
N THR A 41 11.86 -6.42 -11.15
CA THR A 41 12.87 -5.38 -10.84
C THR A 41 14.16 -5.57 -11.63
N SER A 42 14.59 -6.82 -11.86
CA SER A 42 15.76 -7.12 -12.69
C SER A 42 15.59 -6.83 -14.19
N GLN A 43 14.35 -6.76 -14.68
CA GLN A 43 13.98 -6.48 -16.07
C GLN A 43 13.33 -5.10 -16.23
N TYR A 44 13.39 -4.27 -15.20
CA TYR A 44 12.67 -2.99 -15.19
C TYR A 44 13.19 -2.08 -16.31
N PRO A 45 12.31 -1.45 -17.10
CA PRO A 45 12.72 -0.74 -18.32
C PRO A 45 13.42 0.60 -18.05
N LEU A 46 13.35 1.13 -16.83
CA LEU A 46 13.95 2.40 -16.46
C LEU A 46 15.20 2.16 -15.60
N PRO A 47 16.40 2.59 -16.05
CA PRO A 47 17.66 2.27 -15.39
C PRO A 47 17.88 2.97 -14.05
N GLN A 48 17.09 4.01 -13.74
CA GLN A 48 17.16 4.75 -12.48
C GLN A 48 16.44 4.05 -11.32
N LEU A 49 16.00 2.80 -11.48
CA LEU A 49 15.38 2.01 -10.42
C LEU A 49 16.40 1.61 -9.36
N VAL A 50 16.08 1.89 -8.11
CA VAL A 50 16.74 1.40 -6.90
C VAL A 50 15.77 0.52 -6.13
N ASN A 51 16.21 -0.66 -5.70
CA ASN A 51 15.40 -1.57 -4.92
C ASN A 51 16.03 -1.76 -3.53
N ILE A 52 15.33 -1.32 -2.47
CA ILE A 52 15.77 -1.50 -1.07
C ILE A 52 15.58 -2.96 -0.63
N ALA A 53 14.63 -3.67 -1.24
CA ALA A 53 14.37 -5.11 -1.07
C ALA A 53 14.06 -5.53 0.38
N LEU A 54 13.23 -4.77 1.10
CA LEU A 54 12.71 -5.19 2.39
C LEU A 54 11.62 -6.26 2.24
N SER A 55 11.38 -7.00 3.32
CA SER A 55 10.22 -7.88 3.42
C SER A 55 9.01 -7.10 3.94
N GLU A 56 7.83 -7.30 3.38
CA GLU A 56 6.58 -6.79 3.93
C GLU A 56 6.35 -7.29 5.36
N ALA A 57 5.61 -6.55 6.15
CA ALA A 57 5.30 -6.92 7.53
C ALA A 57 4.07 -7.84 7.68
N ASP A 58 3.31 -8.06 6.59
CA ASP A 58 2.07 -8.85 6.57
C ASP A 58 1.06 -8.41 7.64
N ILE A 59 0.83 -7.10 7.72
CA ILE A 59 -0.01 -6.50 8.78
C ILE A 59 -1.35 -5.98 8.28
N PHE A 60 -1.63 -6.04 6.97
CA PHE A 60 -2.86 -5.47 6.39
C PHE A 60 -4.14 -5.95 7.09
N HIS A 61 -4.19 -7.22 7.47
CA HIS A 61 -5.33 -7.83 8.17
C HIS A 61 -5.32 -7.62 9.69
N ALA A 62 -4.24 -7.07 10.24
CA ALA A 62 -4.13 -6.79 11.68
C ALA A 62 -4.70 -5.41 12.06
N ILE A 63 -4.94 -4.54 11.07
CA ILE A 63 -5.37 -3.16 11.29
C ILE A 63 -6.89 -3.06 11.25
N ASP A 64 -7.46 -2.36 12.22
CA ASP A 64 -8.86 -1.91 12.15
C ASP A 64 -8.95 -0.63 11.30
N TRP A 65 -9.28 -0.81 10.03
CA TRP A 65 -9.41 0.31 9.09
C TRP A 65 -10.62 1.21 9.34
N THR A 66 -11.49 0.87 10.28
CA THR A 66 -12.61 1.74 10.69
C THR A 66 -12.16 2.78 11.71
N THR A 67 -11.15 2.45 12.49
CA THR A 67 -10.56 3.31 13.54
C THR A 67 -9.04 3.22 13.55
N PRO A 68 -8.36 3.53 12.43
CA PRO A 68 -6.91 3.45 12.36
C PRO A 68 -6.28 4.51 13.27
N VAL A 69 -5.24 4.11 13.99
CA VAL A 69 -4.52 5.00 14.92
C VAL A 69 -3.15 5.34 14.31
N PRO A 70 -2.91 6.62 13.94
CA PRO A 70 -1.61 7.05 13.46
C PRO A 70 -0.52 6.92 14.54
N SER A 71 0.70 6.58 14.09
CA SER A 71 1.90 6.55 14.93
C SER A 71 3.07 7.25 14.24
N ALA A 72 4.18 7.42 14.95
CA ALA A 72 5.40 7.97 14.35
C ALA A 72 5.93 7.11 13.20
N GLU A 73 5.73 5.80 13.26
CA GLU A 73 6.20 4.81 12.28
C GLU A 73 5.17 4.56 11.14
N GLY A 74 3.99 5.14 11.24
CA GLY A 74 2.88 4.96 10.31
C GLY A 74 1.55 4.75 11.03
N LEU A 75 1.21 3.51 11.38
CA LEU A 75 0.02 3.13 12.16
C LEU A 75 0.40 2.30 13.39
N GLU A 76 -0.39 2.41 14.45
CA GLU A 76 -0.31 1.46 15.56
C GLU A 76 -0.78 0.07 15.09
N ILE A 77 0.07 -0.93 15.29
CA ILE A 77 -0.25 -2.31 14.98
C ILE A 77 -0.74 -3.00 16.25
N PRO A 78 -2.02 -3.44 16.30
CA PRO A 78 -2.57 -4.07 17.48
C PRO A 78 -1.80 -5.33 17.90
N GLY A 79 -1.50 -5.42 19.21
CA GLY A 79 -0.90 -6.62 19.82
C GLY A 79 0.61 -6.76 19.60
N THR A 80 1.16 -7.86 20.14
CA THR A 80 2.58 -8.21 20.07
C THR A 80 2.92 -9.14 18.91
N SER A 81 2.29 -8.95 17.77
CA SER A 81 2.45 -9.80 16.60
C SER A 81 3.89 -9.74 16.04
N SER A 82 4.33 -10.81 15.39
CA SER A 82 5.62 -10.80 14.69
C SER A 82 5.63 -9.72 13.60
N GLY A 83 4.52 -9.50 12.92
CA GLY A 83 4.36 -8.45 11.92
C GLY A 83 4.56 -7.04 12.48
N GLY A 84 4.05 -6.73 13.68
CA GLY A 84 4.28 -5.43 14.32
C GLY A 84 5.76 -5.15 14.59
N ARG A 85 6.54 -6.16 14.98
CA ARG A 85 8.00 -6.00 15.14
C ARG A 85 8.70 -5.78 13.80
N VAL A 86 8.32 -6.53 12.77
CA VAL A 86 8.87 -6.34 11.41
C VAL A 86 8.53 -4.95 10.89
N TYR A 87 7.31 -4.46 11.13
CA TYR A 87 6.89 -3.12 10.75
C TYR A 87 7.76 -2.04 11.39
N ALA A 88 7.97 -2.10 12.71
CA ALA A 88 8.84 -1.17 13.42
C ALA A 88 10.31 -1.26 12.96
N ASP A 89 10.82 -2.47 12.70
CA ASP A 89 12.17 -2.65 12.16
C ASP A 89 12.30 -2.09 10.74
N ASN A 90 11.30 -2.29 9.90
CA ASN A 90 11.27 -1.74 8.54
C ASN A 90 11.29 -0.22 8.56
N PHE A 91 10.56 0.45 9.46
CA PHE A 91 10.60 1.90 9.57
C PHE A 91 12.02 2.44 9.76
N ARG A 92 12.77 1.88 10.73
CA ARG A 92 14.15 2.29 11.00
C ARG A 92 15.06 2.08 9.78
N ARG A 93 14.96 0.90 9.16
CA ARG A 93 15.73 0.59 7.95
C ARG A 93 15.37 1.48 6.76
N LEU A 94 14.09 1.85 6.63
CA LEU A 94 13.65 2.79 5.60
C LEU A 94 14.22 4.18 5.84
N VAL A 95 14.19 4.70 7.07
CA VAL A 95 14.75 6.02 7.39
C VAL A 95 16.24 6.06 7.06
N ASP A 96 17.00 5.06 7.50
CA ASP A 96 18.45 4.97 7.24
C ASP A 96 18.72 4.93 5.72
N ARG A 97 18.07 4.03 4.99
CA ARG A 97 18.30 3.84 3.55
C ARG A 97 17.82 5.03 2.72
N LEU A 98 16.67 5.59 3.07
CA LEU A 98 16.14 6.76 2.36
C LEU A 98 16.98 8.02 2.66
N GLY A 99 17.56 8.15 3.84
CA GLY A 99 18.50 9.22 4.14
C GLY A 99 19.65 9.28 3.13
N ASP A 100 20.26 8.13 2.83
CA ASP A 100 21.32 8.03 1.82
C ASP A 100 20.82 8.30 0.38
N GLU A 101 19.62 7.79 0.06
CA GLU A 101 19.06 7.88 -1.29
C GLU A 101 18.50 9.27 -1.64
N LEU A 102 18.09 10.06 -0.64
CA LEU A 102 17.52 11.39 -0.83
C LEU A 102 18.57 12.52 -0.83
N ASP A 103 19.83 12.21 -0.56
CA ASP A 103 20.88 13.22 -0.59
C ASP A 103 20.96 13.91 -1.96
N GLY A 104 21.00 15.26 -1.94
CA GLY A 104 21.02 16.08 -3.15
C GLY A 104 19.71 16.16 -3.94
N CYS A 105 18.63 15.51 -3.50
CA CYS A 105 17.32 15.62 -4.13
C CYS A 105 16.66 16.97 -3.83
N SER A 106 16.09 17.61 -4.86
CA SER A 106 15.31 18.85 -4.70
C SER A 106 13.82 18.56 -4.45
N ASN A 107 13.30 17.48 -5.02
CA ASN A 107 11.92 17.06 -4.90
C ASN A 107 11.85 15.55 -4.70
N VAL A 108 11.01 15.13 -3.78
CA VAL A 108 10.70 13.73 -3.49
C VAL A 108 9.20 13.54 -3.61
N PHE A 109 8.79 12.58 -4.43
CA PHE A 109 7.40 12.15 -4.55
C PHE A 109 7.24 10.84 -3.79
N THR A 110 6.34 10.81 -2.84
CA THR A 110 6.12 9.65 -1.97
C THR A 110 4.64 9.39 -1.75
N HIS A 111 4.31 8.26 -1.14
CA HIS A 111 2.93 7.90 -0.81
C HIS A 111 2.22 8.97 0.01
N ALA A 112 0.88 8.97 -0.08
CA ALA A 112 0.06 9.87 0.73
C ALA A 112 0.05 9.43 2.21
N PRO A 113 -0.13 10.37 3.16
CA PRO A 113 -0.16 10.05 4.59
C PRO A 113 -1.33 9.13 5.00
N TRP A 114 -2.30 8.93 4.13
CA TRP A 114 -3.42 7.99 4.29
C TRP A 114 -3.26 6.71 3.44
N GLY A 115 -2.13 6.55 2.72
CA GLY A 115 -1.80 5.35 1.96
C GLY A 115 -2.73 5.07 0.78
N GLU A 116 -3.11 6.09 0.01
CA GLU A 116 -3.98 6.08 -1.18
C GLU A 116 -5.31 5.35 -0.96
N TYR A 117 -5.28 4.05 -0.79
CA TYR A 117 -6.45 3.19 -0.56
C TYR A 117 -6.53 2.61 0.87
N GLY A 118 -5.63 3.01 1.77
CA GLY A 118 -5.50 2.46 3.11
C GLY A 118 -4.53 1.28 3.13
N ASN A 119 -3.24 1.54 2.90
CA ASN A 119 -2.16 0.56 3.05
C ASN A 119 -1.16 1.06 4.10
N ALA A 120 -0.91 0.26 5.12
CA ALA A 120 -0.03 0.63 6.23
C ALA A 120 1.42 0.83 5.81
N GLU A 121 1.92 0.05 4.86
CA GLU A 121 3.29 0.16 4.37
C GLU A 121 3.47 1.41 3.48
N HIS A 122 2.42 1.86 2.78
CA HIS A 122 2.45 3.17 2.10
C HIS A 122 2.56 4.31 3.12
N ILE A 123 1.75 4.25 4.18
CA ILE A 123 1.80 5.24 5.28
C ILE A 123 3.18 5.23 5.95
N GLN A 124 3.75 4.04 6.16
CA GLN A 124 5.09 3.88 6.72
C GLN A 124 6.16 4.50 5.82
N VAL A 125 6.12 4.25 4.51
CA VAL A 125 7.06 4.86 3.55
C VAL A 125 6.93 6.38 3.56
N PHE A 126 5.71 6.92 3.60
CA PHE A 126 5.50 8.36 3.76
C PHE A 126 6.20 8.89 5.03
N ARG A 127 5.97 8.26 6.19
CA ARG A 127 6.59 8.67 7.46
C ARG A 127 8.11 8.57 7.43
N ALA A 128 8.64 7.51 6.82
CA ALA A 128 10.08 7.32 6.68
C ALA A 128 10.72 8.39 5.77
N VAL A 129 10.05 8.74 4.66
CA VAL A 129 10.50 9.85 3.80
C VAL A 129 10.47 11.17 4.55
N MET A 130 9.42 11.46 5.33
CA MET A 130 9.37 12.68 6.14
C MET A 130 10.51 12.76 7.14
N ALA A 131 10.78 11.67 7.86
CA ALA A 131 11.89 11.60 8.82
C ALA A 131 13.26 11.73 8.12
N ALA A 132 13.47 11.07 6.99
CA ALA A 132 14.71 11.18 6.22
C ALA A 132 14.91 12.58 5.60
N ALA A 133 13.82 13.27 5.27
CA ALA A 133 13.85 14.59 4.67
C ALA A 133 14.04 15.74 5.69
N GLU A 134 13.88 15.50 6.99
CA GLU A 134 14.02 16.56 8.04
C GLU A 134 15.36 17.29 7.99
N SER A 135 16.44 16.60 7.64
CA SER A 135 17.78 17.17 7.51
C SER A 135 18.12 17.69 6.12
N SER A 136 17.21 17.56 5.17
CA SER A 136 17.40 17.96 3.78
C SER A 136 16.54 19.17 3.41
N SER A 137 16.89 19.85 2.32
CA SER A 137 16.08 20.94 1.76
C SER A 137 15.10 20.46 0.69
N CYS A 138 14.86 19.16 0.58
CA CYS A 138 13.99 18.62 -0.45
C CYS A 138 12.51 18.88 -0.15
N ARG A 139 11.75 19.15 -1.20
CA ARG A 139 10.30 19.29 -1.11
C ARG A 139 9.64 17.93 -1.25
N VAL A 140 8.77 17.58 -0.31
CA VAL A 140 8.04 16.33 -0.32
C VAL A 140 6.67 16.53 -0.95
N TRP A 141 6.31 15.69 -1.92
CA TRP A 141 5.07 15.72 -2.66
C TRP A 141 4.31 14.40 -2.48
N VAL A 142 2.99 14.51 -2.33
CA VAL A 142 2.10 13.36 -2.17
C VAL A 142 1.04 13.33 -3.26
N PRO A 143 0.63 12.13 -3.74
CA PRO A 143 -0.32 12.00 -4.83
C PRO A 143 -1.75 12.22 -4.35
N GLY A 144 -2.56 12.78 -5.24
CA GLY A 144 -3.97 13.04 -5.03
C GLY A 144 -4.85 11.81 -5.26
N TYR A 145 -4.61 10.73 -4.55
CA TYR A 145 -5.47 9.53 -4.60
C TYR A 145 -6.14 9.28 -3.26
N VAL A 146 -7.44 9.03 -3.30
CA VAL A 146 -8.27 8.77 -2.11
C VAL A 146 -9.25 7.62 -2.39
N SER A 147 -9.66 6.93 -1.35
CA SER A 147 -10.69 5.90 -1.41
C SER A 147 -11.71 6.07 -0.30
N ASN A 148 -12.82 5.36 -0.38
CA ASN A 148 -13.79 5.30 0.70
C ASN A 148 -13.21 4.73 2.01
N ALA A 149 -12.17 3.88 1.93
CA ALA A 149 -11.50 3.32 3.10
C ALA A 149 -10.57 4.32 3.81
N THR A 150 -10.17 5.40 3.13
CA THR A 150 -9.20 6.38 3.67
C THR A 150 -9.84 7.57 4.36
N VAL A 151 -11.16 7.67 4.42
CA VAL A 151 -11.86 8.82 5.03
C VAL A 151 -11.49 8.99 6.51
N ALA A 152 -11.43 7.90 7.27
CA ALA A 152 -11.03 7.95 8.68
C ALA A 152 -9.57 8.40 8.84
N LEU A 153 -8.68 7.96 7.96
CA LEU A 153 -7.26 8.36 7.94
C LEU A 153 -7.07 9.82 7.54
N LEU A 154 -7.83 10.32 6.57
CA LEU A 154 -7.80 11.73 6.17
C LEU A 154 -8.11 12.68 7.34
N THR A 155 -8.98 12.25 8.26
CA THR A 155 -9.33 13.03 9.45
C THR A 155 -8.39 12.80 10.63
N ALA A 156 -7.71 11.65 10.69
CA ALA A 156 -6.81 11.28 11.79
C ALA A 156 -5.34 11.62 11.52
N CYS A 157 -4.95 11.73 10.24
CA CYS A 157 -3.59 12.09 9.88
C CYS A 157 -3.41 13.61 9.93
N GLU A 158 -2.73 14.08 10.97
CA GLU A 158 -2.29 15.48 11.10
C GLU A 158 -1.10 15.71 10.16
N VAL A 159 -1.38 15.95 8.90
CA VAL A 159 -0.37 16.34 7.91
C VAL A 159 -0.82 17.62 7.24
N GLU A 160 -0.03 18.65 7.41
CA GLU A 160 -0.26 19.91 6.75
C GLU A 160 0.18 19.80 5.29
N LEU A 161 -0.75 20.06 4.38
CA LEU A 161 -0.49 20.10 2.95
C LEU A 161 -0.39 21.56 2.51
N GLY A 162 0.72 21.91 1.85
CA GLY A 162 0.97 23.26 1.34
C GLY A 162 0.07 23.63 0.16
N ARG A 163 0.26 24.83 -0.37
CA ARG A 163 -0.55 25.40 -1.48
C ARG A 163 -0.17 24.85 -2.85
N ASP A 164 1.08 24.47 -3.03
CA ASP A 164 1.58 24.11 -4.35
C ASP A 164 1.00 22.77 -4.78
N VAL A 165 0.41 22.77 -5.97
CA VAL A 165 -0.18 21.62 -6.64
C VAL A 165 0.41 21.50 -8.03
N ILE A 166 0.82 20.30 -8.39
CA ILE A 166 1.24 19.93 -9.75
C ILE A 166 0.21 18.95 -10.30
N THR A 167 -0.28 19.21 -11.51
CA THR A 167 -1.18 18.28 -12.23
C THR A 167 -0.57 17.96 -13.58
N LEU A 168 -0.38 16.67 -13.84
CA LEU A 168 0.30 16.16 -15.03
C LEU A 168 -0.57 15.11 -15.75
N PRO A 169 -0.48 15.01 -17.08
CA PRO A 169 -1.08 13.90 -17.81
C PRO A 169 -0.46 12.57 -17.34
N THR A 170 -1.30 11.59 -17.09
CA THR A 170 -0.84 10.23 -16.76
C THR A 170 -0.09 9.62 -17.95
N ASN A 171 1.10 9.09 -17.74
CA ASN A 171 1.83 8.34 -18.77
C ASN A 171 1.27 6.92 -18.91
N GLN A 172 0.08 6.83 -19.50
CA GLN A 172 -0.63 5.55 -19.62
C GLN A 172 0.09 4.51 -20.50
N ALA A 173 0.94 4.95 -21.43
CA ALA A 173 1.71 4.04 -22.26
C ALA A 173 2.77 3.32 -21.42
N LEU A 174 3.63 4.09 -20.74
CA LEU A 174 4.65 3.55 -19.85
C LEU A 174 4.03 2.68 -18.73
N ALA A 175 2.93 3.14 -18.13
CA ALA A 175 2.25 2.39 -17.08
C ALA A 175 1.76 1.02 -17.57
N ARG A 176 1.19 0.93 -18.79
CA ARG A 176 0.74 -0.34 -19.37
C ARG A 176 1.90 -1.27 -19.73
N ASP A 177 3.00 -0.72 -20.21
CA ASP A 177 4.19 -1.52 -20.56
C ASP A 177 4.78 -2.17 -19.30
N ILE A 178 4.95 -1.40 -18.22
CA ILE A 178 5.45 -1.91 -16.95
C ILE A 178 4.43 -2.86 -16.29
N ALA A 179 3.13 -2.56 -16.34
CA ALA A 179 2.09 -3.48 -15.86
C ALA A 179 2.11 -4.83 -16.61
N THR A 180 2.47 -4.81 -17.90
CA THR A 180 2.64 -6.04 -18.68
C THR A 180 3.81 -6.87 -18.17
N LEU A 181 4.93 -6.23 -17.79
CA LEU A 181 6.05 -6.89 -17.16
C LEU A 181 5.66 -7.55 -15.82
N TYR A 182 4.95 -6.83 -14.94
CA TYR A 182 4.48 -7.38 -13.66
C TYR A 182 3.50 -8.55 -13.85
N LYS A 183 2.61 -8.45 -14.85
CA LYS A 183 1.67 -9.53 -15.19
C LYS A 183 2.40 -10.77 -15.73
N ALA A 184 3.41 -10.57 -16.59
CA ALA A 184 4.22 -11.66 -17.13
C ALA A 184 4.99 -12.41 -16.05
N ASN A 185 5.44 -11.71 -15.01
CA ASN A 185 6.13 -12.28 -13.85
C ASN A 185 5.19 -12.68 -12.70
N ASN A 186 3.87 -12.66 -12.91
CA ASN A 186 2.84 -13.05 -11.94
C ASN A 186 2.88 -12.31 -10.59
N CYS A 187 3.31 -11.06 -10.59
CA CYS A 187 3.36 -10.22 -9.39
C CYS A 187 2.52 -8.94 -9.48
N TRP A 188 1.66 -8.83 -10.50
CA TRP A 188 0.66 -7.78 -10.58
C TRP A 188 -0.41 -7.98 -9.51
N THR A 189 -0.52 -7.06 -8.56
CA THR A 189 -1.43 -7.20 -7.41
C THR A 189 -2.74 -6.44 -7.57
N TRP A 190 -2.83 -5.56 -8.57
CA TRP A 190 -3.99 -4.71 -8.78
C TRP A 190 -5.04 -5.34 -9.71
N TYR A 191 -6.15 -4.63 -9.93
CA TYR A 191 -7.25 -5.13 -10.77
C TYR A 191 -6.78 -5.39 -12.21
N LYS A 192 -7.27 -6.48 -12.81
CA LYS A 192 -6.86 -6.89 -14.16
C LYS A 192 -7.20 -5.83 -15.21
N ASP A 193 -8.32 -5.14 -15.03
CA ASP A 193 -8.92 -4.15 -15.90
C ASP A 193 -8.76 -2.71 -15.37
N TYR A 194 -7.72 -2.47 -14.57
CA TYR A 194 -7.46 -1.15 -14.02
C TYR A 194 -7.28 -0.11 -15.13
N GLN A 195 -7.99 1.01 -14.97
CA GLN A 195 -7.91 2.15 -15.85
C GLN A 195 -7.22 3.30 -15.11
N TRP A 196 -6.09 3.72 -15.61
CA TRP A 196 -5.41 4.89 -15.09
C TRP A 196 -6.25 6.14 -15.33
N PRO A 197 -6.31 7.09 -14.38
CA PRO A 197 -6.94 8.38 -14.60
C PRO A 197 -6.25 9.13 -15.75
N ALA A 198 -6.91 10.12 -16.34
CA ALA A 198 -6.30 10.93 -17.38
C ALA A 198 -5.16 11.82 -16.89
N GLN A 199 -5.21 12.20 -15.60
CA GLN A 199 -4.25 13.08 -14.95
C GLN A 199 -3.95 12.59 -13.54
N GLU A 200 -2.74 12.84 -13.10
CA GLU A 200 -2.29 12.69 -11.72
C GLU A 200 -1.99 14.07 -11.14
N SER A 201 -2.35 14.28 -9.89
CA SER A 201 -2.04 15.50 -9.18
C SER A 201 -1.21 15.20 -7.95
N PHE A 202 -0.31 16.12 -7.63
CA PHE A 202 0.57 16.02 -6.46
C PHE A 202 0.49 17.31 -5.68
N ARG A 203 0.51 17.22 -4.37
CA ARG A 203 0.49 18.36 -3.46
C ARG A 203 1.71 18.31 -2.55
N VAL A 204 2.32 19.48 -2.33
CA VAL A 204 3.48 19.58 -1.45
C VAL A 204 3.05 19.39 0.01
N VAL A 205 3.87 18.72 0.79
CA VAL A 205 3.78 18.71 2.26
C VAL A 205 4.47 19.97 2.77
N SER A 206 3.81 20.73 3.64
CA SER A 206 4.34 21.98 4.19
C SER A 206 3.73 22.26 5.55
N THR A 207 4.50 22.85 6.45
CA THR A 207 4.05 23.34 7.73
C THR A 207 3.43 24.74 7.64
N GLU A 208 3.45 25.35 6.45
CA GLU A 208 2.82 26.65 6.26
C GLU A 208 1.31 26.52 6.09
N PRO A 209 0.51 27.28 6.84
CA PRO A 209 -0.94 27.16 6.78
C PRO A 209 -1.47 27.47 5.37
N VAL A 210 -2.42 26.68 4.94
CA VAL A 210 -3.10 26.85 3.65
C VAL A 210 -4.33 27.71 3.83
N ASP A 211 -4.55 28.68 2.92
CA ASP A 211 -5.81 29.41 2.88
C ASP A 211 -6.97 28.46 2.61
N GLU A 212 -8.07 28.69 3.29
CA GLU A 212 -9.34 28.04 3.01
C GLU A 212 -9.71 28.26 1.54
N GLY A 213 -9.94 27.16 0.80
CA GLY A 213 -10.38 27.23 -0.61
C GLY A 213 -9.37 26.76 -1.65
N ALA A 214 -8.16 26.33 -1.29
CA ALA A 214 -7.24 25.69 -2.24
C ALA A 214 -7.85 24.39 -2.80
N ILE A 215 -8.11 24.37 -4.12
CA ILE A 215 -8.64 23.18 -4.80
C ILE A 215 -7.49 22.24 -5.12
N TRP A 216 -7.58 21.02 -4.65
CA TRP A 216 -6.69 19.93 -5.05
C TRP A 216 -7.46 18.86 -5.80
N PRO A 217 -7.19 18.65 -7.09
CA PRO A 217 -7.82 17.57 -7.84
C PRO A 217 -7.38 16.22 -7.26
N VAL A 218 -8.35 15.38 -6.89
CA VAL A 218 -8.07 14.04 -6.38
C VAL A 218 -8.73 12.98 -7.25
N ASN A 219 -8.06 11.84 -7.39
CA ASN A 219 -8.57 10.66 -8.06
C ASN A 219 -9.20 9.72 -7.04
N HIS A 220 -10.46 9.37 -7.23
CA HIS A 220 -11.15 8.42 -6.36
C HIS A 220 -10.87 6.97 -6.81
N ILE A 221 -10.36 6.17 -5.89
CA ILE A 221 -10.12 4.73 -6.09
C ILE A 221 -11.33 3.97 -5.54
N SER A 222 -12.00 3.22 -6.40
CA SER A 222 -13.04 2.29 -5.97
C SER A 222 -12.41 0.97 -5.52
N ILE A 223 -12.29 0.76 -4.22
CA ILE A 223 -11.86 -0.53 -3.68
C ILE A 223 -13.08 -1.43 -3.57
N ARG A 224 -13.04 -2.57 -4.26
CA ARG A 224 -14.03 -3.61 -4.04
C ARG A 224 -13.81 -4.18 -2.63
N PRO A 225 -14.82 -4.15 -1.75
CA PRO A 225 -14.67 -4.79 -0.46
C PRO A 225 -14.27 -6.26 -0.68
N PRO A 226 -13.37 -6.82 0.15
CA PRO A 226 -13.06 -8.23 0.07
C PRO A 226 -14.37 -9.01 0.13
N ALA A 227 -14.52 -10.03 -0.73
CA ALA A 227 -15.70 -10.88 -0.69
C ALA A 227 -15.86 -11.38 0.76
N PRO A 228 -17.06 -11.30 1.34
CA PRO A 228 -17.27 -11.75 2.71
C PRO A 228 -16.71 -13.18 2.83
N PRO A 229 -16.00 -13.51 3.91
CA PRO A 229 -15.38 -14.82 4.07
C PRO A 229 -16.45 -15.86 3.77
N ARG A 230 -16.17 -16.75 2.80
CA ARG A 230 -17.10 -17.84 2.48
C ARG A 230 -17.35 -18.53 3.80
N GLN A 231 -18.56 -18.38 4.32
CA GLN A 231 -18.98 -19.12 5.50
C GLN A 231 -18.73 -20.58 5.18
N SER A 232 -17.62 -21.11 5.67
CA SER A 232 -17.39 -22.56 5.61
C SER A 232 -18.64 -23.17 6.21
N PRO A 233 -19.31 -24.12 5.54
CA PRO A 233 -20.53 -24.74 6.06
C PRO A 233 -20.20 -25.29 7.43
N GLY A 234 -20.68 -24.55 8.45
CA GLY A 234 -20.13 -24.54 9.78
C GLY A 234 -20.03 -25.94 10.37
N LEU A 235 -19.08 -26.14 11.26
CA LEU A 235 -18.96 -27.29 12.17
C LEU A 235 -20.32 -27.72 12.73
N THR A 236 -21.25 -26.80 12.93
CA THR A 236 -22.65 -27.05 13.33
C THR A 236 -23.42 -27.96 12.39
N ARG A 237 -23.25 -27.88 11.06
CA ARG A 237 -23.92 -28.83 10.13
C ARG A 237 -23.28 -30.23 10.15
N ARG A 238 -21.97 -30.33 10.39
CA ARG A 238 -21.30 -31.62 10.57
C ARG A 238 -21.66 -32.28 11.89
N LEU A 239 -21.77 -31.52 12.96
CA LEU A 239 -22.22 -32.01 14.27
C LEU A 239 -23.71 -32.37 14.24
N ALA A 240 -24.59 -31.58 13.63
CA ALA A 240 -26.01 -31.90 13.47
C ALA A 240 -26.23 -33.18 12.62
N ARG A 241 -25.43 -33.43 11.56
CA ARG A 241 -25.49 -34.71 10.81
C ARG A 241 -24.95 -35.88 11.62
N ARG A 242 -23.96 -35.70 12.46
CA ARG A 242 -23.43 -36.72 13.36
C ARG A 242 -24.42 -37.05 14.48
N PHE A 243 -25.09 -36.07 15.05
CA PHE A 243 -26.14 -36.25 16.05
C PHE A 243 -27.36 -36.94 15.48
N ARG A 244 -27.87 -36.59 14.30
CA ARG A 244 -28.98 -37.31 13.64
C ARG A 244 -28.65 -38.76 13.37
N ARG A 245 -27.40 -39.12 13.00
CA ARG A 245 -27.00 -40.51 12.79
C ARG A 245 -26.91 -41.30 14.10
N LEU A 246 -26.62 -40.66 15.23
CA LEU A 246 -26.59 -41.31 16.56
C LEU A 246 -27.98 -41.53 17.13
N VAL A 247 -28.92 -40.62 16.91
CA VAL A 247 -30.31 -40.73 17.37
C VAL A 247 -31.04 -41.84 16.57
N ASN A 248 -30.91 -41.85 15.24
CA ASN A 248 -31.56 -42.87 14.41
C ASN A 248 -30.98 -44.31 14.60
N ARG A 249 -29.79 -44.44 15.20
CA ARG A 249 -29.23 -45.76 15.55
C ARG A 249 -29.78 -46.33 16.86
N LYS A 250 -30.38 -45.51 17.73
CA LYS A 250 -30.99 -45.97 18.97
C LYS A 250 -32.44 -46.45 18.79
N GLU A 251 -33.13 -45.98 17.74
CA GLU A 251 -34.52 -46.39 17.48
C GLU A 251 -34.69 -47.72 16.75
N THR A 252 -33.61 -48.26 16.17
CA THR A 252 -33.64 -49.57 15.45
C THR A 252 -33.12 -50.74 16.27
N GLY A 253 -32.89 -50.57 17.58
CA GLY A 253 -32.30 -51.54 18.49
C GLY A 253 -33.22 -52.22 19.50
N HIS A 254 -34.56 -52.05 19.42
CA HIS A 254 -35.51 -52.77 20.29
C HIS A 254 -36.52 -53.53 19.43
N GLY A 255 -36.16 -54.75 19.09
CA GLY A 255 -37.05 -55.69 18.44
C GLY A 255 -36.36 -57.04 18.23
N ARG A 256 -36.21 -57.79 19.35
CA ARG A 256 -36.34 -59.23 19.48
C ARG A 256 -36.08 -59.67 20.91
#